data_7fc3462f77bd2f84ba157373996d0e16
#
_entry.id   7fc3462f77bd2f84ba157373996d0e16
#
_cell.length_a   1.000
_cell.length_b   1.000
_cell.length_c   1.000
_cell.angle_alpha   90.00
_cell.angle_beta   90.00
_cell.angle_gamma   90.00
#
_symmetry.space_group_name_H-M   'P 1'
#
loop_
_entity.id
_entity.type
_entity.pdbx_description
1 polymer ?
#
loop_
_entity_poly.entity_id
_entity_poly.type
_entity_poly.pdbx_seq_one_letter_code
_entity_poly.pdbx_strand_id
1 'polypeptide(L)'
;MQPTNTQDPQYYHRVVDCQWACPAHTNVPEYIRLIADGKYTESYMLNRESNVFPGILGRTCDRPCEPACRRTRVEDEPVAICRLKRVAADLRGDVDHLLPKAPESKNGKRIALIGSGPASLTVANDLVPLGYECVIFEALPKAGGLMRSNIPSFRLPVRVLEEEIDMILDMGVEIRYDHRIESLKEMLGSGEFDSIFIGTGAPKGKELDIEGRQEADANVHIGIDWLESIHFGHIDSVGERVLVIGVGNTAMDCCRSSLRLGGNDIKVMARKSRQYFKASPWELEDAEDEQIEILVNHSPQKFVMENGRLTGMIFDLVEWDEDENGRLVSKKLGEKFIEADDVILAIGQDNAFPWIERDIGIEFGDWDMPVVDRATFMTTREGVFVGGDAAWGPENIIWAVEHGHQAAISIHQYCQDESVTDRLPYGMNLVSTKMGLHEWRYSNDYDPNLRTEMRYEDLEARLADIFVEAELGFDLKESVREVERCLNCDIQTDFTTNLCIECDACIDVCPTHCLTMTHNGEEEEVRQRLTAVAENTEQALFASEALPQTARIMFKDEDLCVHCGLCAERCPTAAWDMMQFDLLIPYAGQEPWPTTAPTASTTSA
;
A
#
# COMPACT_ATOMS: atom_id res chain seq x y z
N MET A 1 34.69 7.46 -10.32
CA MET A 1 33.51 7.64 -9.47
C MET A 1 33.83 8.58 -8.31
N GLN A 2 32.85 9.32 -7.79
CA GLN A 2 33.02 10.15 -6.58
C GLN A 2 32.62 9.33 -5.34
N PRO A 3 33.17 9.64 -4.17
CA PRO A 3 32.73 9.01 -2.93
C PRO A 3 31.23 9.17 -2.70
N THR A 4 30.59 8.11 -2.27
CA THR A 4 29.16 8.09 -2.00
C THR A 4 28.84 8.87 -0.73
N ASN A 5 27.83 9.74 -0.81
CA ASN A 5 27.32 10.45 0.37
C ASN A 5 26.35 9.57 1.16
N THR A 6 26.83 8.90 2.20
CA THR A 6 26.02 8.08 3.11
C THR A 6 25.26 8.90 4.15
N GLN A 7 25.28 10.24 4.07
CA GLN A 7 24.45 11.12 4.90
C GLN A 7 23.16 11.56 4.16
N ASP A 8 22.98 11.09 2.94
CA ASP A 8 21.76 11.34 2.16
C ASP A 8 20.79 10.18 2.33
N PRO A 9 19.56 10.40 2.86
CA PRO A 9 18.54 9.35 2.97
C PRO A 9 18.24 8.64 1.65
N GLN A 10 18.36 9.34 0.52
CA GLN A 10 18.12 8.78 -0.81
C GLN A 10 19.10 7.66 -1.19
N TYR A 11 20.28 7.63 -0.59
CA TYR A 11 21.21 6.52 -0.76
C TYR A 11 20.60 5.18 -0.32
N TYR A 12 19.76 5.19 0.73
CA TYR A 12 19.16 4.00 1.31
C TYR A 12 17.86 3.56 0.63
N HIS A 13 17.32 4.33 -0.34
CA HIS A 13 16.03 4.03 -0.96
C HIS A 13 15.96 2.66 -1.65
N ARG A 14 17.09 2.07 -2.02
CA ARG A 14 17.19 0.73 -2.60
C ARG A 14 17.87 -0.27 -1.66
N VAL A 15 18.10 0.08 -0.43
CA VAL A 15 18.77 -0.74 0.57
C VAL A 15 17.78 -1.28 1.60
N VAL A 16 16.72 -0.52 1.91
CA VAL A 16 15.56 -0.97 2.68
C VAL A 16 14.36 -1.06 1.73
N ASP A 17 14.47 -1.95 0.75
CA ASP A 17 13.56 -2.05 -0.39
C ASP A 17 12.08 -2.10 0.01
N CYS A 18 11.74 -2.88 1.05
CA CYS A 18 10.36 -3.03 1.51
C CYS A 18 9.78 -1.73 2.10
N GLN A 19 10.60 -0.90 2.75
CA GLN A 19 10.16 0.40 3.27
C GLN A 19 9.92 1.39 2.13
N TRP A 20 10.84 1.43 1.16
CA TRP A 20 10.73 2.36 0.03
C TRP A 20 9.69 1.94 -1.01
N ALA A 21 9.39 0.65 -1.13
CA ALA A 21 8.30 0.16 -1.97
C ALA A 21 6.92 0.45 -1.38
N CYS A 22 6.83 0.68 -0.07
CA CYS A 22 5.59 1.10 0.57
C CYS A 22 5.36 2.60 0.29
N PRO A 23 4.22 3.02 -0.27
CA PRO A 23 3.93 4.44 -0.49
C PRO A 23 4.09 5.29 0.76
N ALA A 24 3.60 4.80 1.89
CA ALA A 24 3.70 5.48 3.20
C ALA A 24 5.02 5.18 3.93
N HIS A 25 6.01 4.58 3.28
CA HIS A 25 7.34 4.27 3.84
C HIS A 25 7.33 3.61 5.22
N THR A 26 6.38 2.71 5.48
CA THR A 26 6.24 2.01 6.77
C THR A 26 7.56 1.31 7.15
N ASN A 27 8.02 1.51 8.38
CA ASN A 27 9.26 0.92 8.88
C ASN A 27 9.11 -0.59 9.11
N VAL A 28 9.20 -1.36 8.02
CA VAL A 28 8.94 -2.81 8.00
C VAL A 28 9.93 -3.60 8.86
N PRO A 29 11.26 -3.39 8.78
CA PRO A 29 12.18 -4.19 9.58
C PRO A 29 11.97 -3.99 11.08
N GLU A 30 11.74 -2.77 11.53
CA GLU A 30 11.60 -2.47 12.95
C GLU A 30 10.30 -3.09 13.52
N TYR A 31 9.17 -2.98 12.83
CA TYR A 31 7.96 -3.58 13.36
C TYR A 31 8.02 -5.12 13.38
N ILE A 32 8.76 -5.75 12.45
CA ILE A 32 8.99 -7.20 12.46
C ILE A 32 9.88 -7.57 13.66
N ARG A 33 10.92 -6.81 13.98
CA ARG A 33 11.76 -7.01 15.18
C ARG A 33 10.93 -6.90 16.46
N LEU A 34 10.05 -5.90 16.54
CA LEU A 34 9.15 -5.76 17.69
C LEU A 34 8.22 -6.97 17.85
N ILE A 35 7.74 -7.57 16.75
CA ILE A 35 6.98 -8.83 16.81
C ILE A 35 7.86 -9.98 17.33
N ALA A 36 9.11 -10.09 16.86
CA ALA A 36 10.06 -11.09 17.31
C ALA A 36 10.33 -10.99 18.83
N ASP A 37 10.37 -9.77 19.35
CA ASP A 37 10.52 -9.46 20.78
C ASP A 37 9.21 -9.67 21.59
N GLY A 38 8.10 -10.03 20.95
CA GLY A 38 6.78 -10.14 21.60
C GLY A 38 6.13 -8.81 21.95
N LYS A 39 6.64 -7.69 21.41
CA LYS A 39 6.16 -6.31 21.62
C LYS A 39 5.11 -5.94 20.56
N TYR A 40 3.97 -6.64 20.57
CA TYR A 40 2.93 -6.49 19.55
C TYR A 40 2.28 -5.10 19.56
N THR A 41 2.11 -4.51 20.74
CA THR A 41 1.52 -3.18 20.90
C THR A 41 2.42 -2.11 20.32
N GLU A 42 3.72 -2.14 20.60
CA GLU A 42 4.71 -1.22 20.04
C GLU A 42 4.83 -1.41 18.54
N SER A 43 4.82 -2.65 18.06
CA SER A 43 4.79 -2.97 16.62
C SER A 43 3.56 -2.39 15.93
N TYR A 44 2.38 -2.49 16.53
CA TYR A 44 1.15 -1.90 16.03
C TYR A 44 1.24 -0.38 15.96
N MET A 45 1.70 0.26 17.04
CA MET A 45 1.81 1.72 17.10
C MET A 45 2.82 2.26 16.09
N LEU A 46 3.97 1.59 15.92
CA LEU A 46 4.95 1.94 14.88
C LEU A 46 4.35 1.84 13.46
N ASN A 47 3.60 0.77 13.19
CA ASN A 47 2.87 0.66 11.93
C ASN A 47 1.90 1.82 11.74
N ARG A 48 1.18 2.19 12.81
CA ARG A 48 0.14 3.20 12.77
C ARG A 48 0.67 4.60 12.48
N GLU A 49 1.93 4.90 12.79
CA GLU A 49 2.57 6.18 12.46
C GLU A 49 2.52 6.52 10.98
N SER A 50 2.72 5.54 10.10
CA SER A 50 2.78 5.76 8.65
C SER A 50 1.60 5.17 7.90
N ASN A 51 1.02 4.04 8.35
CA ASN A 51 -0.03 3.38 7.58
C ASN A 51 -1.44 3.54 8.17
N VAL A 52 -1.57 4.15 9.34
CA VAL A 52 -2.80 4.54 10.04
C VAL A 52 -3.74 3.37 10.38
N PHE A 53 -3.88 2.38 9.50
CA PHE A 53 -4.83 1.25 9.58
C PHE A 53 -4.13 -0.12 9.55
N PRO A 54 -3.31 -0.50 10.56
CA PRO A 54 -2.54 -1.75 10.49
C PRO A 54 -3.39 -3.02 10.43
N GLY A 55 -4.53 -3.06 11.11
CA GLY A 55 -5.44 -4.20 11.11
C GLY A 55 -6.19 -4.37 9.80
N ILE A 56 -6.66 -3.27 9.21
CA ILE A 56 -7.29 -3.24 7.89
C ILE A 56 -6.25 -3.62 6.84
N LEU A 57 -5.10 -2.93 6.79
CA LEU A 57 -4.05 -3.16 5.81
C LEU A 57 -3.32 -4.49 6.01
N GLY A 58 -3.33 -5.05 7.20
CA GLY A 58 -2.84 -6.42 7.45
C GLY A 58 -3.66 -7.50 6.73
N ARG A 59 -4.89 -7.18 6.34
CA ARG A 59 -5.85 -8.05 5.63
C ARG A 59 -5.98 -7.72 4.15
N THR A 60 -5.95 -6.44 3.79
CA THR A 60 -6.43 -5.97 2.48
C THR A 60 -5.38 -5.23 1.63
N CYS A 61 -4.13 -5.12 2.10
CA CYS A 61 -3.06 -4.44 1.37
C CYS A 61 -2.64 -5.21 0.11
N ASP A 62 -2.37 -4.49 -0.99
CA ASP A 62 -1.78 -5.04 -2.23
C ASP A 62 -0.30 -5.43 -2.10
N ARG A 63 0.29 -5.25 -0.92
CA ARG A 63 1.61 -5.75 -0.51
C ARG A 63 2.77 -5.32 -1.43
N PRO A 64 2.91 -4.04 -1.84
CA PRO A 64 4.01 -3.64 -2.73
C PRO A 64 5.40 -3.88 -2.12
N CYS A 65 5.49 -3.98 -0.81
CA CYS A 65 6.72 -4.29 -0.08
C CYS A 65 7.18 -5.75 -0.23
N GLU A 66 6.29 -6.70 -0.49
CA GLU A 66 6.65 -8.13 -0.61
C GLU A 66 7.43 -8.43 -1.89
N PRO A 67 7.01 -8.04 -3.11
CA PRO A 67 7.81 -8.21 -4.31
C PRO A 67 9.19 -7.52 -4.26
N ALA A 68 9.29 -6.41 -3.50
CA ALA A 68 10.55 -5.69 -3.31
C ALA A 68 11.44 -6.29 -2.22
N CYS A 69 10.96 -7.27 -1.46
CA CYS A 69 11.68 -7.83 -0.33
C CYS A 69 12.98 -8.52 -0.75
N ARG A 70 14.11 -8.09 -0.19
CA ARG A 70 15.45 -8.61 -0.48
C ARG A 70 15.62 -10.10 -0.12
N ARG A 71 14.73 -10.68 0.66
CA ARG A 71 14.71 -12.12 0.91
C ARG A 71 14.62 -12.95 -0.37
N THR A 72 13.96 -12.45 -1.42
CA THR A 72 13.86 -13.12 -2.72
C THR A 72 15.20 -13.29 -3.44
N ARG A 73 16.26 -12.62 -2.99
CA ARG A 73 17.64 -12.83 -3.48
C ARG A 73 18.35 -14.01 -2.81
N VAL A 74 17.77 -14.53 -1.74
CA VAL A 74 18.30 -15.67 -0.97
C VAL A 74 17.45 -16.91 -1.19
N GLU A 75 16.13 -16.72 -1.31
CA GLU A 75 15.12 -17.77 -1.49
C GLU A 75 14.03 -17.29 -2.45
N ASP A 76 13.21 -18.22 -2.96
CA ASP A 76 12.22 -17.93 -3.99
C ASP A 76 11.08 -17.00 -3.50
N GLU A 77 10.81 -16.92 -2.19
CA GLU A 77 9.66 -16.20 -1.66
C GLU A 77 10.04 -15.11 -0.66
N PRO A 78 9.36 -13.93 -0.73
CA PRO A 78 9.56 -12.84 0.22
C PRO A 78 9.10 -13.20 1.63
N VAL A 79 9.42 -12.37 2.60
CA VAL A 79 8.79 -12.39 3.93
C VAL A 79 7.31 -12.06 3.78
N ALA A 80 6.43 -12.73 4.54
CA ALA A 80 4.99 -12.47 4.56
C ALA A 80 4.68 -11.18 5.37
N ILE A 81 5.17 -10.04 4.87
CA ILE A 81 5.22 -8.75 5.55
C ILE A 81 3.82 -8.29 5.97
N CYS A 82 2.86 -8.40 5.07
CA CYS A 82 1.48 -7.99 5.32
C CYS A 82 0.83 -8.85 6.40
N ARG A 83 1.13 -10.15 6.43
CA ARG A 83 0.62 -11.08 7.45
C ARG A 83 1.20 -10.80 8.82
N LEU A 84 2.48 -10.44 8.89
CA LEU A 84 3.11 -10.00 10.15
C LEU A 84 2.51 -8.68 10.66
N LYS A 85 2.16 -7.75 9.78
CA LYS A 85 1.41 -6.55 10.15
C LYS A 85 0.07 -6.91 10.82
N ARG A 86 -0.66 -7.88 10.26
CA ARG A 86 -1.89 -8.42 10.86
C ARG A 86 -1.62 -9.01 12.26
N VAL A 87 -0.54 -9.76 12.44
CA VAL A 87 -0.14 -10.32 13.74
C VAL A 87 0.00 -9.21 14.79
N ALA A 88 0.69 -8.11 14.45
CA ALA A 88 0.81 -6.97 15.37
C ALA A 88 -0.56 -6.41 15.76
N ALA A 89 -1.48 -6.27 14.79
CA ALA A 89 -2.81 -5.73 15.03
C ALA A 89 -3.70 -6.69 15.84
N ASP A 90 -3.66 -7.99 15.55
CA ASP A 90 -4.52 -8.98 16.20
C ASP A 90 -4.06 -9.33 17.62
N LEU A 91 -2.76 -9.17 17.94
CA LEU A 91 -2.17 -9.50 19.23
C LEU A 91 -1.82 -8.28 20.12
N ARG A 92 -2.08 -7.06 19.66
CA ARG A 92 -1.85 -5.86 20.47
C ARG A 92 -2.71 -5.85 21.74
N GLY A 93 -2.20 -5.21 22.76
CA GLY A 93 -2.98 -4.86 23.95
C GLY A 93 -3.85 -3.61 23.74
N ASP A 94 -4.34 -3.05 24.83
CA ASP A 94 -5.04 -1.77 24.83
C ASP A 94 -4.10 -0.62 24.42
N VAL A 95 -4.50 0.14 23.39
CA VAL A 95 -3.74 1.26 22.80
C VAL A 95 -4.35 2.64 23.08
N ASP A 96 -5.50 2.74 23.73
CA ASP A 96 -6.24 4.01 23.92
C ASP A 96 -5.40 5.10 24.60
N HIS A 97 -4.50 4.68 25.49
CA HIS A 97 -3.60 5.59 26.20
C HIS A 97 -2.39 6.05 25.37
N LEU A 98 -2.11 5.38 24.25
CA LEU A 98 -1.01 5.67 23.31
C LEU A 98 -1.48 6.49 22.10
N LEU A 99 -2.79 6.51 21.84
CA LEU A 99 -3.33 7.24 20.69
C LEU A 99 -3.15 8.75 20.85
N PRO A 100 -2.84 9.47 19.76
CA PRO A 100 -2.81 10.92 19.77
C PRO A 100 -4.18 11.48 20.16
N LYS A 101 -4.20 12.62 20.84
CA LYS A 101 -5.43 13.26 21.30
C LYS A 101 -5.47 14.71 20.83
N ALA A 102 -6.67 15.20 20.58
CA ALA A 102 -6.85 16.63 20.34
C ALA A 102 -6.37 17.44 21.56
N PRO A 103 -5.62 18.53 21.36
CA PRO A 103 -5.22 19.40 22.46
C PRO A 103 -6.44 20.10 23.07
N GLU A 104 -6.35 20.48 24.34
CA GLU A 104 -7.41 21.23 25.02
C GLU A 104 -7.71 22.57 24.34
N SER A 105 -6.65 23.23 23.83
CA SER A 105 -6.78 24.49 23.09
C SER A 105 -6.72 24.22 21.61
N LYS A 106 -7.82 24.46 20.91
CA LYS A 106 -7.89 24.41 19.44
C LYS A 106 -7.14 25.58 18.81
N ASN A 107 -6.65 25.39 17.58
CA ASN A 107 -5.96 26.44 16.81
C ASN A 107 -6.92 27.44 16.11
N GLY A 108 -8.24 27.20 16.20
CA GLY A 108 -9.28 28.05 15.64
C GLY A 108 -9.52 27.86 14.14
N LYS A 109 -8.90 26.85 13.52
CA LYS A 109 -9.05 26.51 12.10
C LYS A 109 -9.97 25.30 11.93
N ARG A 110 -10.90 25.38 10.98
CA ARG A 110 -11.86 24.32 10.65
C ARG A 110 -11.62 23.77 9.26
N ILE A 111 -11.57 22.46 9.15
CA ILE A 111 -11.30 21.73 7.90
C ILE A 111 -12.51 20.87 7.54
N ALA A 112 -13.06 21.07 6.34
CA ALA A 112 -14.09 20.18 5.80
C ALA A 112 -13.44 19.00 5.08
N LEU A 113 -13.85 17.78 5.39
CA LEU A 113 -13.43 16.54 4.75
C LEU A 113 -14.63 15.92 4.04
N ILE A 114 -14.64 15.88 2.72
CA ILE A 114 -15.77 15.36 1.93
C ILE A 114 -15.52 13.89 1.59
N GLY A 115 -16.30 12.99 2.18
CA GLY A 115 -16.11 11.55 2.21
C GLY A 115 -15.31 11.09 3.44
N SER A 116 -15.57 9.88 3.91
CA SER A 116 -14.93 9.25 5.07
C SER A 116 -14.05 8.05 4.71
N GLY A 117 -13.52 8.04 3.50
CA GLY A 117 -12.56 7.03 3.04
C GLY A 117 -11.18 7.18 3.71
N PRO A 118 -10.24 6.26 3.43
CA PRO A 118 -8.94 6.22 4.09
C PRO A 118 -8.14 7.52 3.96
N ALA A 119 -8.21 8.23 2.82
CA ALA A 119 -7.53 9.50 2.64
C ALA A 119 -8.03 10.58 3.62
N SER A 120 -9.34 10.79 3.70
CA SER A 120 -9.94 11.78 4.61
C SER A 120 -9.70 11.44 6.09
N LEU A 121 -9.80 10.14 6.43
CA LEU A 121 -9.53 9.68 7.80
C LEU A 121 -8.05 9.90 8.17
N THR A 122 -7.12 9.73 7.23
CA THR A 122 -5.70 10.03 7.46
C THR A 122 -5.47 11.53 7.64
N VAL A 123 -6.11 12.39 6.82
CA VAL A 123 -6.05 13.84 7.03
C VAL A 123 -6.56 14.22 8.42
N ALA A 124 -7.66 13.62 8.89
CA ALA A 124 -8.17 13.85 10.24
C ALA A 124 -7.20 13.36 11.31
N ASN A 125 -6.62 12.15 11.13
CA ASN A 125 -5.62 11.58 12.05
C ASN A 125 -4.43 12.51 12.28
N ASP A 126 -3.95 13.18 11.22
CA ASP A 126 -2.77 14.05 11.28
C ASP A 126 -3.08 15.47 11.78
N LEU A 127 -4.25 16.01 11.45
CA LEU A 127 -4.58 17.40 11.75
C LEU A 127 -5.22 17.60 13.14
N VAL A 128 -6.02 16.64 13.62
CA VAL A 128 -6.71 16.78 14.92
C VAL A 128 -5.72 16.94 16.08
N PRO A 129 -4.59 16.21 16.15
CA PRO A 129 -3.59 16.42 17.21
C PRO A 129 -2.92 17.79 17.16
N LEU A 130 -2.95 18.48 16.02
CA LEU A 130 -2.45 19.86 15.86
C LEU A 130 -3.48 20.93 16.25
N GLY A 131 -4.66 20.52 16.72
CA GLY A 131 -5.71 21.40 17.19
C GLY A 131 -6.71 21.86 16.12
N TYR A 132 -6.67 21.30 14.93
CA TYR A 132 -7.68 21.57 13.90
C TYR A 132 -9.03 20.94 14.26
N GLU A 133 -10.11 21.62 13.88
CA GLU A 133 -11.46 21.08 13.96
C GLU A 133 -11.82 20.44 12.60
N CYS A 134 -11.71 19.13 12.53
CA CYS A 134 -12.05 18.37 11.34
C CYS A 134 -13.53 17.98 11.34
N VAL A 135 -14.25 18.28 10.26
CA VAL A 135 -15.66 17.93 10.04
C VAL A 135 -15.77 17.06 8.81
N ILE A 136 -16.13 15.80 8.97
CA ILE A 136 -16.34 14.86 7.87
C ILE A 136 -17.79 14.93 7.42
N PHE A 137 -18.01 15.03 6.12
CA PHE A 137 -19.31 14.91 5.46
C PHE A 137 -19.37 13.58 4.73
N GLU A 138 -20.19 12.65 5.23
CA GLU A 138 -20.33 11.31 4.67
C GLU A 138 -21.72 11.10 4.10
N ALA A 139 -21.78 10.67 2.84
CA ALA A 139 -23.06 10.43 2.15
C ALA A 139 -23.78 9.15 2.62
N LEU A 140 -23.03 8.21 3.20
CA LEU A 140 -23.52 6.94 3.72
C LEU A 140 -23.81 7.02 5.23
N PRO A 141 -24.57 6.06 5.79
CA PRO A 141 -24.88 6.04 7.24
C PRO A 141 -23.72 5.61 8.14
N LYS A 142 -22.57 5.24 7.57
CA LYS A 142 -21.39 4.75 8.28
C LYS A 142 -20.09 5.23 7.60
N ALA A 143 -19.06 5.49 8.39
CA ALA A 143 -17.74 5.85 7.90
C ALA A 143 -16.95 4.65 7.35
N GLY A 144 -15.97 4.93 6.47
CA GLY A 144 -14.99 3.96 5.96
C GLY A 144 -14.86 3.93 4.44
N GLY A 145 -15.73 4.62 3.70
CA GLY A 145 -15.72 4.62 2.24
C GLY A 145 -15.71 3.19 1.67
N LEU A 146 -14.96 2.96 0.58
CA LEU A 146 -14.90 1.65 -0.07
C LEU A 146 -14.30 0.53 0.80
N MET A 147 -13.54 0.83 1.85
CA MET A 147 -13.12 -0.19 2.82
C MET A 147 -14.32 -0.86 3.49
N ARG A 148 -15.39 -0.08 3.74
CA ARG A 148 -16.64 -0.58 4.31
C ARG A 148 -17.57 -1.13 3.25
N SER A 149 -17.87 -0.34 2.22
CA SER A 149 -18.92 -0.67 1.28
C SER A 149 -18.55 -1.76 0.27
N ASN A 150 -17.27 -1.95 -0.02
CA ASN A 150 -16.83 -2.81 -1.12
C ASN A 150 -15.96 -4.00 -0.72
N ILE A 151 -15.28 -3.96 0.44
CA ILE A 151 -14.52 -5.12 0.90
C ILE A 151 -15.45 -6.01 1.73
N PRO A 152 -15.70 -7.26 1.28
CA PRO A 152 -16.60 -8.16 1.98
C PRO A 152 -16.12 -8.51 3.40
N SER A 153 -17.09 -8.77 4.30
CA SER A 153 -16.78 -9.04 5.71
C SER A 153 -15.96 -10.30 5.94
N PHE A 154 -15.98 -11.27 5.01
CA PHE A 154 -15.13 -12.47 5.07
C PHE A 154 -13.64 -12.17 4.77
N ARG A 155 -13.31 -11.00 4.18
CA ARG A 155 -11.93 -10.49 4.02
C ARG A 155 -11.57 -9.46 5.07
N LEU A 156 -12.49 -8.53 5.36
CA LEU A 156 -12.32 -7.47 6.34
C LEU A 156 -13.48 -7.48 7.34
N PRO A 157 -13.34 -8.15 8.48
CA PRO A 157 -14.38 -8.18 9.50
C PRO A 157 -14.78 -6.78 9.97
N VAL A 158 -16.08 -6.53 10.07
CA VAL A 158 -16.63 -5.22 10.44
C VAL A 158 -16.05 -4.70 11.76
N ARG A 159 -15.81 -5.59 12.74
CA ARG A 159 -15.19 -5.20 14.02
C ARG A 159 -13.81 -4.57 13.86
N VAL A 160 -12.96 -5.09 12.95
CA VAL A 160 -11.60 -4.57 12.71
C VAL A 160 -11.69 -3.19 12.04
N LEU A 161 -12.62 -3.07 11.09
CA LEU A 161 -12.86 -1.82 10.39
C LEU A 161 -13.36 -0.72 11.35
N GLU A 162 -14.38 -1.03 12.16
CA GLU A 162 -14.96 -0.08 13.12
C GLU A 162 -13.92 0.32 14.16
N GLU A 163 -13.19 -0.62 14.74
CA GLU A 163 -12.18 -0.35 15.75
C GLU A 163 -11.12 0.66 15.28
N GLU A 164 -10.57 0.51 14.07
CA GLU A 164 -9.54 1.43 13.57
C GLU A 164 -10.11 2.78 13.10
N ILE A 165 -11.35 2.82 12.61
CA ILE A 165 -12.03 4.07 12.28
C ILE A 165 -12.37 4.83 13.56
N ASP A 166 -12.94 4.16 14.57
CA ASP A 166 -13.35 4.77 15.81
C ASP A 166 -12.17 5.39 16.56
N MET A 167 -10.98 4.77 16.52
CA MET A 167 -9.74 5.37 17.04
C MET A 167 -9.46 6.77 16.49
N ILE A 168 -9.84 7.06 15.25
CA ILE A 168 -9.68 8.38 14.63
C ILE A 168 -10.83 9.30 15.01
N LEU A 169 -12.06 8.81 14.94
CA LEU A 169 -13.24 9.61 15.27
C LEU A 169 -13.26 10.05 16.75
N ASP A 170 -12.82 9.16 17.63
CA ASP A 170 -12.75 9.42 19.09
C ASP A 170 -11.68 10.46 19.48
N MET A 171 -10.77 10.82 18.56
CA MET A 171 -9.89 11.98 18.76
C MET A 171 -10.64 13.31 18.81
N GLY A 172 -11.94 13.31 18.47
CA GLY A 172 -12.80 14.49 18.47
C GLY A 172 -13.15 15.02 17.08
N VAL A 173 -13.15 14.14 16.09
CA VAL A 173 -13.62 14.45 14.73
C VAL A 173 -15.14 14.57 14.73
N GLU A 174 -15.68 15.67 14.20
CA GLU A 174 -17.11 15.79 13.92
C GLU A 174 -17.42 15.03 12.64
N ILE A 175 -18.42 14.14 12.63
CA ILE A 175 -18.88 13.47 11.41
C ILE A 175 -20.37 13.65 11.23
N ARG A 176 -20.77 13.99 10.00
CA ARG A 176 -22.16 14.19 9.57
C ARG A 176 -22.51 13.09 8.57
N TYR A 177 -23.18 12.06 9.05
CA TYR A 177 -23.67 10.93 8.24
C TYR A 177 -24.91 11.32 7.42
N ASP A 178 -25.23 10.53 6.40
CA ASP A 178 -26.35 10.76 5.49
C ASP A 178 -26.35 12.20 4.91
N HIS A 179 -25.16 12.77 4.76
CA HIS A 179 -24.96 14.16 4.37
C HIS A 179 -24.13 14.26 3.09
N ARG A 180 -24.81 14.14 1.96
CA ARG A 180 -24.19 14.34 0.64
C ARG A 180 -23.97 15.83 0.37
N ILE A 181 -22.79 16.20 -0.09
CA ILE A 181 -22.50 17.56 -0.57
C ILE A 181 -22.98 17.68 -2.02
N GLU A 182 -23.92 18.60 -2.25
CA GLU A 182 -24.51 18.83 -3.57
C GLU A 182 -23.90 20.05 -4.30
N SER A 183 -23.15 20.93 -3.60
CA SER A 183 -22.54 22.13 -4.14
C SER A 183 -21.27 22.50 -3.37
N LEU A 184 -20.12 22.44 -4.03
CA LEU A 184 -18.87 22.94 -3.47
C LEU A 184 -18.88 24.48 -3.36
N LYS A 185 -19.56 25.15 -4.28
CA LYS A 185 -19.72 26.61 -4.28
C LYS A 185 -20.46 27.11 -3.03
N GLU A 186 -21.51 26.42 -2.63
CA GLU A 186 -22.25 26.75 -1.40
C GLU A 186 -21.37 26.56 -0.16
N MET A 187 -20.63 25.44 -0.07
CA MET A 187 -19.70 25.17 1.02
C MET A 187 -18.63 26.24 1.12
N LEU A 188 -17.97 26.61 0.02
CA LEU A 188 -17.00 27.68 -0.05
C LEU A 188 -17.59 29.04 0.32
N GLY A 189 -18.83 29.31 -0.13
CA GLY A 189 -19.55 30.55 0.14
C GLY A 189 -20.00 30.71 1.59
N SER A 190 -20.10 29.62 2.35
CA SER A 190 -20.48 29.65 3.77
C SER A 190 -19.47 30.35 4.65
N GLY A 191 -18.18 30.28 4.30
CA GLY A 191 -17.07 30.76 5.12
C GLY A 191 -16.89 30.00 6.44
N GLU A 192 -17.51 28.81 6.55
CA GLU A 192 -17.43 27.97 7.77
C GLU A 192 -16.09 27.27 7.90
N PHE A 193 -15.39 27.01 6.80
CA PHE A 193 -14.17 26.23 6.75
C PHE A 193 -13.00 27.04 6.18
N ASP A 194 -11.84 26.89 6.78
CA ASP A 194 -10.58 27.49 6.32
C ASP A 194 -10.00 26.74 5.13
N SER A 195 -10.23 25.42 5.06
CA SER A 195 -9.77 24.57 3.97
C SER A 195 -10.75 23.40 3.75
N ILE A 196 -10.74 22.85 2.54
CA ILE A 196 -11.59 21.72 2.14
C ILE A 196 -10.72 20.63 1.53
N PHE A 197 -10.90 19.39 2.00
CA PHE A 197 -10.29 18.20 1.39
C PHE A 197 -11.38 17.33 0.75
N ILE A 198 -11.19 16.96 -0.51
CA ILE A 198 -12.10 16.11 -1.29
C ILE A 198 -11.49 14.70 -1.35
N GLY A 199 -12.07 13.78 -0.58
CA GLY A 199 -11.70 12.38 -0.50
C GLY A 199 -12.86 11.44 -0.86
N THR A 200 -13.63 11.80 -1.89
CA THR A 200 -14.85 11.06 -2.30
C THR A 200 -14.57 9.75 -3.02
N GLY A 201 -13.30 9.45 -3.31
CA GLY A 201 -12.93 8.26 -4.05
C GLY A 201 -13.41 8.24 -5.49
N ALA A 202 -13.57 7.04 -6.06
CA ALA A 202 -14.11 6.78 -7.40
C ALA A 202 -15.43 6.00 -7.27
N PRO A 203 -16.54 6.65 -6.92
CA PRO A 203 -17.76 5.98 -6.49
C PRO A 203 -18.65 5.52 -7.64
N LYS A 204 -18.32 5.80 -8.90
CA LYS A 204 -19.15 5.47 -10.05
C LYS A 204 -18.62 4.21 -10.75
N GLY A 205 -19.34 3.10 -10.67
CA GLY A 205 -19.02 1.91 -11.45
C GLY A 205 -19.22 2.11 -12.95
N LYS A 206 -18.39 1.45 -13.76
CA LYS A 206 -18.49 1.50 -15.22
C LYS A 206 -19.63 0.64 -15.72
N GLU A 207 -20.34 1.18 -16.70
CA GLU A 207 -21.46 0.55 -17.37
C GLU A 207 -21.01 -0.16 -18.64
N LEU A 208 -21.79 -1.15 -19.06
CA LEU A 208 -21.58 -1.92 -20.29
C LEU A 208 -22.69 -1.63 -21.29
N ASP A 209 -22.39 -0.78 -22.28
CA ASP A 209 -23.37 -0.40 -23.32
C ASP A 209 -23.34 -1.42 -24.49
N ILE A 210 -24.13 -2.47 -24.36
CA ILE A 210 -24.32 -3.52 -25.38
C ILE A 210 -25.80 -3.90 -25.53
N GLU A 211 -26.13 -4.60 -26.61
CA GLU A 211 -27.49 -5.05 -26.92
C GLU A 211 -28.12 -5.83 -25.75
N GLY A 212 -29.37 -5.48 -25.40
CA GLY A 212 -30.15 -6.14 -24.36
C GLY A 212 -29.85 -5.62 -22.93
N ARG A 213 -28.96 -4.65 -22.76
CA ARG A 213 -28.60 -4.16 -21.42
C ARG A 213 -29.78 -3.53 -20.67
N GLN A 214 -30.57 -2.71 -21.35
CA GLN A 214 -31.72 -2.03 -20.73
C GLN A 214 -32.84 -2.99 -20.35
N GLU A 215 -33.08 -3.98 -21.19
CA GLU A 215 -34.09 -5.01 -20.95
C GLU A 215 -33.69 -5.93 -19.78
N ALA A 216 -32.39 -6.13 -19.57
CA ALA A 216 -31.83 -6.96 -18.50
C ALA A 216 -31.61 -6.22 -17.17
N ASP A 217 -31.98 -4.96 -17.05
CA ASP A 217 -31.65 -4.07 -15.92
C ASP A 217 -31.94 -4.67 -14.53
N ALA A 218 -33.01 -5.40 -14.40
CA ALA A 218 -33.41 -6.04 -13.13
C ALA A 218 -32.43 -7.12 -12.63
N ASN A 219 -31.61 -7.69 -13.53
CA ASN A 219 -30.68 -8.79 -13.25
C ASN A 219 -29.22 -8.42 -13.56
N VAL A 220 -28.94 -7.15 -13.85
CA VAL A 220 -27.59 -6.66 -14.12
C VAL A 220 -27.20 -5.63 -13.07
N HIS A 221 -26.16 -5.95 -12.32
CA HIS A 221 -25.72 -5.17 -11.18
C HIS A 221 -24.34 -4.54 -11.44
N ILE A 222 -24.14 -3.30 -11.02
CA ILE A 222 -22.82 -2.68 -10.97
C ILE A 222 -22.10 -3.22 -9.73
N GLY A 223 -20.91 -3.79 -9.88
CA GLY A 223 -20.24 -4.54 -8.82
C GLY A 223 -20.03 -3.78 -7.52
N ILE A 224 -19.64 -2.49 -7.58
CA ILE A 224 -19.45 -1.68 -6.37
C ILE A 224 -20.77 -1.39 -5.67
N ASP A 225 -21.84 -1.07 -6.39
CA ASP A 225 -23.15 -0.78 -5.84
C ASP A 225 -23.80 -2.06 -5.27
N TRP A 226 -23.53 -3.19 -5.91
CA TRP A 226 -23.98 -4.50 -5.47
C TRP A 226 -23.32 -4.93 -4.15
N LEU A 227 -21.99 -4.78 -4.02
CA LEU A 227 -21.27 -5.05 -2.77
C LEU A 227 -21.72 -4.11 -1.64
N GLU A 228 -21.93 -2.82 -1.93
CA GLU A 228 -22.48 -1.87 -0.97
C GLU A 228 -23.87 -2.32 -0.49
N SER A 229 -24.73 -2.74 -1.41
CA SER A 229 -26.08 -3.22 -1.09
C SER A 229 -26.06 -4.47 -0.20
N ILE A 230 -25.09 -5.36 -0.38
CA ILE A 230 -24.88 -6.51 0.51
C ILE A 230 -24.43 -6.04 1.89
N HIS A 231 -23.43 -5.14 1.95
CA HIS A 231 -22.91 -4.66 3.23
C HIS A 231 -23.98 -4.00 4.09
N PHE A 232 -24.88 -3.22 3.47
CA PHE A 232 -25.98 -2.57 4.20
C PHE A 232 -27.25 -3.44 4.32
N GLY A 233 -27.22 -4.70 3.89
CA GLY A 233 -28.32 -5.66 4.07
C GLY A 233 -29.51 -5.42 3.13
N HIS A 234 -29.31 -4.75 1.99
CA HIS A 234 -30.34 -4.55 0.97
C HIS A 234 -30.43 -5.75 0.01
N ILE A 235 -29.38 -6.54 -0.11
CA ILE A 235 -29.30 -7.77 -0.88
C ILE A 235 -28.78 -8.88 0.03
N ASP A 236 -29.48 -10.00 0.11
CA ASP A 236 -29.19 -11.17 0.93
C ASP A 236 -29.15 -12.49 0.13
N SER A 237 -29.40 -12.43 -1.18
CA SER A 237 -29.43 -13.59 -2.07
C SER A 237 -29.11 -13.18 -3.51
N VAL A 238 -28.71 -14.15 -4.31
CA VAL A 238 -28.43 -14.01 -5.75
C VAL A 238 -28.97 -15.22 -6.49
N GLY A 239 -29.10 -15.13 -7.81
CA GLY A 239 -29.50 -16.25 -8.66
C GLY A 239 -28.54 -17.42 -8.60
N GLU A 240 -28.97 -18.60 -9.04
CA GLU A 240 -28.17 -19.82 -9.02
C GLU A 240 -26.93 -19.70 -9.91
N ARG A 241 -27.08 -19.08 -11.11
CA ARG A 241 -26.03 -18.91 -12.10
C ARG A 241 -25.64 -17.44 -12.20
N VAL A 242 -24.40 -17.10 -11.85
CA VAL A 242 -23.93 -15.72 -11.83
C VAL A 242 -22.74 -15.55 -12.76
N LEU A 243 -22.80 -14.55 -13.63
CA LEU A 243 -21.66 -14.12 -14.43
C LEU A 243 -21.08 -12.83 -13.85
N VAL A 244 -19.80 -12.86 -13.52
CA VAL A 244 -19.06 -11.65 -13.10
C VAL A 244 -18.18 -11.19 -14.27
N ILE A 245 -18.44 -10.00 -14.79
CA ILE A 245 -17.70 -9.44 -15.93
C ILE A 245 -16.57 -8.57 -15.39
N GLY A 246 -15.34 -9.03 -15.55
CA GLY A 246 -14.13 -8.34 -15.08
C GLY A 246 -13.18 -9.25 -14.33
N VAL A 247 -11.91 -8.82 -14.16
CA VAL A 247 -10.83 -9.59 -13.53
C VAL A 247 -9.92 -8.67 -12.67
N GLY A 248 -10.51 -7.76 -11.94
CA GLY A 248 -9.89 -6.98 -10.86
C GLY A 248 -10.29 -7.49 -9.49
N ASN A 249 -9.74 -6.92 -8.41
CA ASN A 249 -10.06 -7.31 -7.03
C ASN A 249 -11.57 -7.23 -6.75
N THR A 250 -12.26 -6.20 -7.25
CA THR A 250 -13.72 -6.09 -7.13
C THR A 250 -14.46 -7.29 -7.75
N ALA A 251 -13.96 -7.83 -8.88
CA ALA A 251 -14.56 -9.01 -9.48
C ALA A 251 -14.38 -10.25 -8.61
N MET A 252 -13.22 -10.39 -7.95
CA MET A 252 -12.96 -11.47 -6.98
C MET A 252 -13.87 -11.35 -5.76
N ASP A 253 -14.07 -10.14 -5.26
CA ASP A 253 -15.00 -9.88 -4.17
C ASP A 253 -16.46 -10.21 -4.56
N CYS A 254 -16.88 -9.83 -5.77
CA CYS A 254 -18.22 -10.13 -6.26
C CYS A 254 -18.45 -11.64 -6.44
N CYS A 255 -17.55 -12.36 -7.07
CA CYS A 255 -17.75 -13.79 -7.34
C CYS A 255 -17.74 -14.61 -6.04
N ARG A 256 -16.85 -14.31 -5.11
CA ARG A 256 -16.77 -14.96 -3.79
C ARG A 256 -17.98 -14.63 -2.91
N SER A 257 -18.47 -13.39 -2.97
CA SER A 257 -19.72 -12.99 -2.30
C SER A 257 -20.94 -13.72 -2.87
N SER A 258 -20.98 -13.91 -4.20
CA SER A 258 -22.06 -14.63 -4.87
C SER A 258 -22.21 -16.07 -4.39
N LEU A 259 -21.10 -16.78 -4.15
CA LEU A 259 -21.12 -18.13 -3.56
C LEU A 259 -21.79 -18.14 -2.18
N ARG A 260 -21.44 -17.18 -1.33
CA ARG A 260 -21.96 -17.04 0.05
C ARG A 260 -23.42 -16.61 0.10
N LEU A 261 -23.94 -16.03 -1.00
CA LEU A 261 -25.33 -15.60 -1.15
C LEU A 261 -26.21 -16.62 -1.90
N GLY A 262 -25.71 -17.85 -2.10
CA GLY A 262 -26.48 -18.97 -2.64
C GLY A 262 -26.31 -19.24 -4.12
N GLY A 263 -25.43 -18.53 -4.81
CA GLY A 263 -25.02 -18.89 -6.16
C GLY A 263 -24.25 -20.22 -6.18
N ASN A 264 -24.54 -21.08 -7.14
CA ASN A 264 -23.92 -22.41 -7.26
C ASN A 264 -23.06 -22.56 -8.52
N ASP A 265 -23.35 -21.82 -9.56
CA ASP A 265 -22.59 -21.79 -10.82
C ASP A 265 -22.10 -20.37 -11.10
N ILE A 266 -20.91 -20.05 -10.55
CA ILE A 266 -20.32 -18.73 -10.66
C ILE A 266 -19.20 -18.77 -11.69
N LYS A 267 -19.26 -17.87 -12.69
CA LYS A 267 -18.21 -17.75 -13.71
C LYS A 267 -17.71 -16.31 -13.80
N VAL A 268 -16.40 -16.16 -13.74
CA VAL A 268 -15.74 -14.87 -13.99
C VAL A 268 -15.35 -14.80 -15.47
N MET A 269 -15.77 -13.72 -16.13
CA MET A 269 -15.60 -13.54 -17.56
C MET A 269 -14.46 -12.57 -17.85
N ALA A 270 -13.37 -13.07 -18.38
CA ALA A 270 -12.17 -12.32 -18.74
C ALA A 270 -12.09 -12.08 -20.25
N ARG A 271 -12.02 -10.83 -20.67
CA ARG A 271 -11.84 -10.47 -22.08
C ARG A 271 -10.47 -10.84 -22.63
N LYS A 272 -9.44 -10.91 -21.76
CA LYS A 272 -8.04 -11.20 -22.11
C LYS A 272 -7.52 -12.43 -21.38
N SER A 273 -6.34 -12.91 -21.78
CA SER A 273 -5.64 -13.99 -21.08
C SER A 273 -5.12 -13.58 -19.70
N ARG A 274 -4.76 -14.56 -18.87
CA ARG A 274 -4.42 -14.41 -17.44
C ARG A 274 -3.30 -13.39 -17.18
N GLN A 275 -2.32 -13.25 -18.06
CA GLN A 275 -1.21 -12.30 -17.92
C GLN A 275 -1.66 -10.81 -17.89
N TYR A 276 -2.89 -10.52 -18.29
CA TYR A 276 -3.47 -9.16 -18.27
C TYR A 276 -4.46 -8.94 -17.12
N PHE A 277 -4.55 -9.87 -16.17
CA PHE A 277 -5.43 -9.72 -15.03
C PHE A 277 -4.92 -8.62 -14.09
N LYS A 278 -5.85 -7.91 -13.49
CA LYS A 278 -5.54 -6.80 -12.57
C LYS A 278 -5.75 -7.18 -11.11
N ALA A 279 -6.41 -8.30 -10.85
CA ALA A 279 -6.54 -8.80 -9.49
C ALA A 279 -5.19 -9.26 -8.95
N SER A 280 -5.01 -9.11 -7.66
CA SER A 280 -3.84 -9.61 -6.95
C SER A 280 -3.74 -11.13 -7.08
N PRO A 281 -2.54 -11.72 -7.21
CA PRO A 281 -2.39 -13.17 -7.40
C PRO A 281 -3.12 -14.01 -6.36
N TRP A 282 -3.02 -13.63 -5.09
CA TRP A 282 -3.69 -14.33 -3.98
C TRP A 282 -5.22 -14.24 -4.02
N GLU A 283 -5.80 -13.16 -4.54
CA GLU A 283 -7.25 -13.05 -4.72
C GLU A 283 -7.77 -13.98 -5.82
N LEU A 284 -6.94 -14.19 -6.85
CA LEU A 284 -7.24 -15.17 -7.89
C LEU A 284 -7.13 -16.60 -7.36
N GLU A 285 -6.08 -16.89 -6.57
CA GLU A 285 -5.87 -18.18 -5.91
C GLU A 285 -7.05 -18.49 -4.97
N ASP A 286 -7.45 -17.54 -4.13
CA ASP A 286 -8.59 -17.68 -3.23
C ASP A 286 -9.91 -18.00 -3.98
N ALA A 287 -10.15 -17.34 -5.12
CA ALA A 287 -11.33 -17.60 -5.93
C ALA A 287 -11.28 -18.99 -6.58
N GLU A 288 -10.12 -19.42 -7.05
CA GLU A 288 -9.91 -20.76 -7.62
C GLU A 288 -10.03 -21.85 -6.55
N ASP A 289 -9.52 -21.62 -5.33
CA ASP A 289 -9.68 -22.54 -4.18
C ASP A 289 -11.14 -22.69 -3.76
N GLU A 290 -11.94 -21.64 -3.93
CA GLU A 290 -13.40 -21.66 -3.76
C GLU A 290 -14.13 -22.23 -5.00
N GLN A 291 -13.39 -22.82 -5.96
CA GLN A 291 -13.88 -23.51 -7.16
C GLN A 291 -14.62 -22.61 -8.17
N ILE A 292 -14.32 -21.32 -8.18
CA ILE A 292 -14.88 -20.37 -9.15
C ILE A 292 -14.18 -20.52 -10.48
N GLU A 293 -14.96 -20.70 -11.55
CA GLU A 293 -14.44 -20.84 -12.92
C GLU A 293 -14.11 -19.47 -13.52
N ILE A 294 -12.85 -19.28 -13.98
CA ILE A 294 -12.42 -18.07 -14.69
C ILE A 294 -12.26 -18.37 -16.18
N LEU A 295 -13.16 -17.83 -17.01
CA LEU A 295 -13.19 -18.01 -18.45
C LEU A 295 -12.49 -16.86 -19.16
N VAL A 296 -11.31 -17.15 -19.77
CA VAL A 296 -10.51 -16.19 -20.52
C VAL A 296 -10.98 -16.02 -21.96
N ASN A 297 -10.62 -14.89 -22.59
CA ASN A 297 -10.86 -14.62 -24.01
C ASN A 297 -12.35 -14.58 -24.40
N HIS A 298 -13.21 -14.20 -23.47
CA HIS A 298 -14.63 -14.02 -23.68
C HIS A 298 -14.99 -12.53 -23.63
N SER A 299 -15.27 -11.92 -24.77
CA SER A 299 -15.68 -10.52 -24.88
C SER A 299 -17.21 -10.41 -24.85
N PRO A 300 -17.84 -9.68 -23.92
CA PRO A 300 -19.28 -9.52 -23.88
C PRO A 300 -19.83 -8.94 -25.18
N GLN A 301 -20.89 -9.54 -25.73
CA GLN A 301 -21.53 -9.11 -26.97
C GLN A 301 -22.94 -8.61 -26.73
N LYS A 302 -23.79 -9.43 -26.07
CA LYS A 302 -25.17 -9.05 -25.75
C LYS A 302 -25.78 -9.86 -24.61
N PHE A 303 -26.77 -9.28 -23.96
CA PHE A 303 -27.67 -9.97 -23.05
C PHE A 303 -28.77 -10.70 -23.80
N VAL A 304 -29.17 -11.88 -23.32
CA VAL A 304 -30.23 -12.68 -23.90
C VAL A 304 -31.44 -12.73 -22.97
N MET A 305 -32.56 -12.24 -23.47
CA MET A 305 -33.83 -12.19 -22.73
C MET A 305 -34.82 -13.17 -23.32
N GLU A 306 -35.51 -13.97 -22.49
CA GLU A 306 -36.66 -14.80 -22.88
C GLU A 306 -37.84 -14.54 -21.94
N ASN A 307 -38.96 -14.25 -22.51
CA ASN A 307 -40.19 -13.97 -21.75
C ASN A 307 -40.03 -12.88 -20.68
N GLY A 308 -39.21 -11.86 -20.92
CA GLY A 308 -38.93 -10.76 -20.00
C GLY A 308 -37.97 -11.11 -18.83
N ARG A 309 -37.25 -12.23 -18.93
CA ARG A 309 -36.26 -12.64 -17.94
C ARG A 309 -34.89 -12.80 -18.60
N LEU A 310 -33.83 -12.47 -17.89
CA LEU A 310 -32.48 -12.79 -18.32
C LEU A 310 -32.28 -14.32 -18.32
N THR A 311 -31.72 -14.83 -19.40
CA THR A 311 -31.37 -16.27 -19.55
C THR A 311 -29.88 -16.49 -19.71
N GLY A 312 -29.12 -15.44 -20.01
CA GLY A 312 -27.67 -15.49 -20.16
C GLY A 312 -27.11 -14.37 -21.02
N MET A 313 -25.88 -14.56 -21.43
CA MET A 313 -25.17 -13.65 -22.32
C MET A 313 -24.51 -14.39 -23.48
N ILE A 314 -24.37 -13.70 -24.62
CA ILE A 314 -23.50 -14.14 -25.73
C ILE A 314 -22.18 -13.42 -25.62
N PHE A 315 -21.11 -14.18 -25.75
CA PHE A 315 -19.74 -13.70 -25.77
C PHE A 315 -19.09 -13.99 -27.13
N ASP A 316 -18.32 -13.04 -27.62
CA ASP A 316 -17.35 -13.29 -28.67
C ASP A 316 -16.16 -14.03 -28.10
N LEU A 317 -15.83 -15.18 -28.65
CA LEU A 317 -14.57 -15.85 -28.40
C LEU A 317 -13.49 -15.10 -29.17
N VAL A 318 -12.48 -14.59 -28.49
CA VAL A 318 -11.46 -13.74 -29.10
C VAL A 318 -10.05 -14.30 -28.89
N GLU A 319 -9.19 -14.04 -29.84
CA GLU A 319 -7.74 -14.22 -29.75
C GLU A 319 -7.08 -12.84 -29.76
N TRP A 320 -6.05 -12.65 -28.96
CA TRP A 320 -5.34 -11.38 -28.85
C TRP A 320 -3.94 -11.55 -29.43
N ASP A 321 -3.59 -10.70 -30.39
CA ASP A 321 -2.27 -10.60 -30.99
C ASP A 321 -1.77 -9.16 -30.94
N GLU A 322 -0.46 -8.96 -31.01
CA GLU A 322 0.14 -7.64 -31.17
C GLU A 322 0.22 -7.28 -32.66
N ASP A 323 -0.23 -6.06 -32.98
CA ASP A 323 -0.06 -5.49 -34.32
C ASP A 323 1.41 -5.06 -34.56
N GLU A 324 1.71 -4.60 -35.80
CA GLU A 324 3.04 -4.12 -36.19
C GLU A 324 3.57 -2.96 -35.32
N ASN A 325 2.71 -2.29 -34.53
CA ASN A 325 3.04 -1.20 -33.64
C ASN A 325 3.06 -1.63 -32.16
N GLY A 326 2.98 -2.93 -31.87
CA GLY A 326 2.94 -3.46 -30.50
C GLY A 326 1.61 -3.19 -29.77
N ARG A 327 0.51 -2.92 -30.51
CA ARG A 327 -0.81 -2.71 -29.89
C ARG A 327 -1.58 -4.03 -29.92
N LEU A 328 -2.20 -4.36 -28.78
CA LEU A 328 -3.08 -5.53 -28.68
C LEU A 328 -4.34 -5.31 -29.51
N VAL A 329 -4.56 -6.21 -30.47
CA VAL A 329 -5.76 -6.29 -31.31
C VAL A 329 -6.45 -7.62 -31.08
N SER A 330 -7.77 -7.64 -31.06
CA SER A 330 -8.54 -8.87 -30.92
C SER A 330 -9.09 -9.35 -32.25
N LYS A 331 -9.07 -10.66 -32.44
CA LYS A 331 -9.68 -11.35 -33.56
C LYS A 331 -10.81 -12.25 -33.06
N LYS A 332 -12.00 -12.06 -33.59
CA LYS A 332 -13.15 -12.91 -33.26
C LYS A 332 -12.97 -14.28 -33.90
N LEU A 333 -13.11 -15.34 -33.11
CA LEU A 333 -13.02 -16.74 -33.51
C LEU A 333 -14.41 -17.40 -33.62
N GLY A 334 -15.38 -16.93 -32.83
CA GLY A 334 -16.72 -17.50 -32.77
C GLY A 334 -17.56 -16.82 -31.72
N GLU A 335 -18.70 -17.41 -31.42
CA GLU A 335 -19.60 -16.95 -30.35
C GLU A 335 -19.93 -18.09 -29.39
N LYS A 336 -20.20 -17.76 -28.13
CA LYS A 336 -20.62 -18.72 -27.10
C LYS A 336 -21.72 -18.12 -26.26
N PHE A 337 -22.83 -18.83 -26.11
CA PHE A 337 -23.87 -18.51 -25.16
C PHE A 337 -23.52 -19.13 -23.81
N ILE A 338 -23.67 -18.34 -22.72
CA ILE A 338 -23.48 -18.77 -21.34
C ILE A 338 -24.73 -18.37 -20.56
N GLU A 339 -25.33 -19.35 -19.90
CA GLU A 339 -26.52 -19.13 -19.07
C GLU A 339 -26.22 -18.30 -17.84
N ALA A 340 -27.15 -17.44 -17.45
CA ALA A 340 -27.08 -16.63 -16.24
C ALA A 340 -28.46 -16.21 -15.75
N ASP A 341 -28.61 -16.17 -14.44
CA ASP A 341 -29.75 -15.58 -13.75
C ASP A 341 -29.45 -14.15 -13.33
N ASP A 342 -28.20 -13.86 -12.96
CA ASP A 342 -27.68 -12.53 -12.63
C ASP A 342 -26.33 -12.28 -13.31
N VAL A 343 -26.06 -11.00 -13.60
CA VAL A 343 -24.77 -10.53 -14.15
C VAL A 343 -24.25 -9.37 -13.31
N ILE A 344 -22.99 -9.45 -12.89
CA ILE A 344 -22.33 -8.41 -12.09
C ILE A 344 -21.22 -7.78 -12.93
N LEU A 345 -21.27 -6.47 -13.14
CA LEU A 345 -20.31 -5.70 -13.91
C LEU A 345 -19.22 -5.15 -12.97
N ALA A 346 -18.04 -5.78 -12.99
CA ALA A 346 -16.86 -5.37 -12.22
C ALA A 346 -15.72 -4.92 -13.14
N ILE A 347 -16.05 -4.03 -14.10
CA ILE A 347 -15.16 -3.59 -15.21
C ILE A 347 -14.42 -2.29 -14.94
N GLY A 348 -14.39 -1.86 -13.69
CA GLY A 348 -13.69 -0.66 -13.22
C GLY A 348 -14.63 0.42 -12.72
N GLN A 349 -14.04 1.51 -12.28
CA GLN A 349 -14.70 2.63 -11.62
C GLN A 349 -14.25 3.94 -12.27
N ASP A 350 -15.06 4.97 -12.13
CA ASP A 350 -14.76 6.34 -12.57
C ASP A 350 -15.09 7.31 -11.43
N ASN A 351 -14.43 8.45 -11.46
CA ASN A 351 -14.72 9.57 -10.60
C ASN A 351 -15.96 10.32 -11.11
N ALA A 352 -16.64 11.01 -10.21
CA ALA A 352 -17.81 11.81 -10.56
C ALA A 352 -17.88 13.07 -9.70
N PHE A 353 -17.77 14.22 -10.35
CA PHE A 353 -17.77 15.54 -9.70
C PHE A 353 -18.88 16.45 -10.22
N PRO A 354 -20.15 16.00 -10.38
CA PRO A 354 -21.24 16.83 -10.89
C PRO A 354 -21.63 17.95 -9.92
N TRP A 355 -21.22 17.84 -8.66
CA TRP A 355 -21.46 18.77 -7.56
C TRP A 355 -20.38 19.85 -7.41
N ILE A 356 -19.34 19.82 -8.25
CA ILE A 356 -18.30 20.85 -8.32
C ILE A 356 -18.61 21.76 -9.49
N GLU A 357 -19.01 22.99 -9.21
CA GLU A 357 -19.33 23.99 -10.22
C GLU A 357 -18.09 24.45 -10.98
N ARG A 358 -18.27 24.76 -12.27
CA ARG A 358 -17.16 25.11 -13.17
C ARG A 358 -16.72 26.58 -13.07
N ASP A 359 -17.44 27.39 -12.31
CA ASP A 359 -17.18 28.83 -12.14
C ASP A 359 -16.50 29.19 -10.80
N ILE A 360 -16.00 28.20 -10.05
CA ILE A 360 -15.40 28.39 -8.72
C ILE A 360 -13.88 28.45 -8.71
N GLY A 361 -13.23 28.44 -9.87
CA GLY A 361 -11.77 28.55 -10.00
C GLY A 361 -11.01 27.22 -9.92
N ILE A 362 -11.70 26.09 -9.95
CA ILE A 362 -11.08 24.78 -10.14
C ILE A 362 -11.06 24.47 -11.63
N GLU A 363 -9.88 24.23 -12.18
CA GLU A 363 -9.71 23.75 -13.55
C GLU A 363 -9.92 22.23 -13.62
N PHE A 364 -10.44 21.78 -14.77
CA PHE A 364 -10.66 20.38 -15.04
C PHE A 364 -9.86 19.97 -16.27
N GLY A 365 -9.16 18.86 -16.16
CA GLY A 365 -8.39 18.25 -17.24
C GLY A 365 -9.16 17.13 -17.96
N ASP A 366 -8.41 16.16 -18.48
CA ASP A 366 -8.97 15.00 -19.17
C ASP A 366 -9.91 14.22 -18.25
N TRP A 367 -10.92 13.59 -18.84
CA TRP A 367 -11.91 12.77 -18.12
C TRP A 367 -12.72 13.52 -17.05
N ASP A 368 -12.80 14.84 -17.19
CA ASP A 368 -13.55 15.69 -16.26
C ASP A 368 -13.02 15.63 -14.81
N MET A 369 -11.71 15.42 -14.67
CA MET A 369 -11.01 15.36 -13.40
C MET A 369 -10.52 16.75 -12.98
N PRO A 370 -10.62 17.13 -11.69
CA PRO A 370 -9.96 18.34 -11.19
C PRO A 370 -8.46 18.28 -11.44
N VAL A 371 -7.87 19.41 -11.85
CA VAL A 371 -6.40 19.53 -11.93
C VAL A 371 -5.84 19.66 -10.51
N VAL A 372 -5.00 18.71 -10.14
CA VAL A 372 -4.41 18.57 -8.80
C VAL A 372 -2.89 18.52 -8.93
N ASP A 373 -2.19 19.34 -8.17
CA ASP A 373 -0.73 19.30 -8.09
C ASP A 373 -0.26 18.04 -7.33
N ARG A 374 0.69 17.31 -7.91
CA ARG A 374 1.12 16.00 -7.38
C ARG A 374 1.94 16.07 -6.09
N ALA A 375 2.54 17.21 -5.79
CA ALA A 375 3.35 17.38 -4.58
C ALA A 375 2.52 17.97 -3.43
N THR A 376 1.58 18.86 -3.75
CA THR A 376 0.82 19.59 -2.74
C THR A 376 -0.61 19.08 -2.56
N PHE A 377 -1.13 18.30 -3.48
CA PHE A 377 -2.52 17.84 -3.50
C PHE A 377 -3.55 18.97 -3.60
N MET A 378 -3.09 20.20 -3.84
CA MET A 378 -3.95 21.38 -4.00
C MET A 378 -4.47 21.44 -5.43
N THR A 379 -5.72 21.84 -5.59
CA THR A 379 -6.31 22.16 -6.90
C THR A 379 -5.82 23.53 -7.38
N THR A 380 -6.23 23.95 -8.57
CA THR A 380 -5.99 25.32 -9.06
C THR A 380 -6.70 26.40 -8.23
N ARG A 381 -7.63 26.01 -7.35
CA ARG A 381 -8.23 26.87 -6.34
C ARG A 381 -7.52 26.69 -5.01
N GLU A 382 -6.93 27.77 -4.50
CA GLU A 382 -6.29 27.78 -3.18
C GLU A 382 -7.23 27.33 -2.05
N GLY A 383 -6.71 26.54 -1.12
CA GLY A 383 -7.44 26.03 0.02
C GLY A 383 -8.36 24.83 -0.27
N VAL A 384 -8.40 24.33 -1.51
CA VAL A 384 -9.13 23.14 -1.90
C VAL A 384 -8.15 22.05 -2.33
N PHE A 385 -8.17 20.92 -1.62
CA PHE A 385 -7.27 19.78 -1.81
C PHE A 385 -8.05 18.54 -2.22
N VAL A 386 -7.42 17.64 -2.98
CA VAL A 386 -8.02 16.38 -3.43
C VAL A 386 -7.01 15.25 -3.24
N GLY A 387 -7.46 14.12 -2.69
CA GLY A 387 -6.59 12.96 -2.49
C GLY A 387 -7.33 11.63 -2.58
N GLY A 388 -6.58 10.52 -2.44
CA GLY A 388 -7.08 9.19 -2.69
C GLY A 388 -7.49 9.01 -4.16
N ASP A 389 -8.39 8.06 -4.41
CA ASP A 389 -8.88 7.76 -5.76
C ASP A 389 -9.56 8.96 -6.44
N ALA A 390 -9.99 9.96 -5.68
CA ALA A 390 -10.59 11.18 -6.22
C ALA A 390 -9.60 12.04 -7.02
N ALA A 391 -8.29 11.93 -6.76
CA ALA A 391 -7.28 12.77 -7.41
C ALA A 391 -6.89 12.26 -8.80
N TRP A 392 -6.56 10.97 -8.91
CA TRP A 392 -5.98 10.39 -10.15
C TRP A 392 -6.62 9.07 -10.58
N GLY A 393 -7.73 8.68 -9.96
CA GLY A 393 -8.44 7.44 -10.25
C GLY A 393 -8.18 6.33 -9.22
N PRO A 394 -8.81 5.17 -9.42
CA PRO A 394 -8.76 4.08 -8.47
C PRO A 394 -7.35 3.50 -8.28
N GLU A 395 -6.91 3.49 -7.04
CA GLU A 395 -5.69 2.82 -6.56
C GLU A 395 -6.02 1.94 -5.34
N ASN A 396 -5.11 1.81 -4.39
CA ASN A 396 -5.31 1.00 -3.20
C ASN A 396 -5.29 1.85 -1.90
N ILE A 397 -5.63 1.22 -0.78
CA ILE A 397 -5.79 1.90 0.52
C ILE A 397 -4.50 2.58 0.97
N ILE A 398 -3.32 1.95 0.79
CA ILE A 398 -2.06 2.52 1.27
C ILE A 398 -1.64 3.78 0.49
N TRP A 399 -2.00 3.87 -0.83
CA TRP A 399 -1.84 5.10 -1.58
C TRP A 399 -2.79 6.20 -1.08
N ALA A 400 -4.03 5.83 -0.76
CA ALA A 400 -4.97 6.81 -0.20
C ALA A 400 -4.52 7.33 1.17
N VAL A 401 -3.87 6.50 1.99
CA VAL A 401 -3.24 6.91 3.25
C VAL A 401 -2.10 7.90 3.00
N GLU A 402 -1.18 7.57 2.09
CA GLU A 402 -0.08 8.48 1.74
C GLU A 402 -0.59 9.82 1.19
N HIS A 403 -1.60 9.79 0.31
CA HIS A 403 -2.24 11.02 -0.17
C HIS A 403 -2.84 11.84 0.97
N GLY A 404 -3.39 11.18 1.99
CA GLY A 404 -3.90 11.82 3.20
C GLY A 404 -2.80 12.53 3.99
N HIS A 405 -1.66 11.88 4.24
CA HIS A 405 -0.50 12.47 4.92
C HIS A 405 0.04 13.69 4.17
N GLN A 406 0.26 13.55 2.86
CA GLN A 406 0.79 14.64 2.04
C GLN A 406 -0.18 15.83 1.94
N ALA A 407 -1.49 15.55 1.83
CA ALA A 407 -2.51 16.60 1.85
C ALA A 407 -2.59 17.29 3.22
N ALA A 408 -2.46 16.55 4.33
CA ALA A 408 -2.45 17.11 5.68
C ALA A 408 -1.29 18.09 5.89
N ILE A 409 -0.08 17.79 5.36
CA ILE A 409 1.05 18.72 5.36
C ILE A 409 0.68 20.01 4.63
N SER A 410 0.12 19.90 3.42
CA SER A 410 -0.27 21.07 2.62
C SER A 410 -1.38 21.90 3.28
N ILE A 411 -2.39 21.24 3.84
CA ILE A 411 -3.49 21.90 4.55
C ILE A 411 -2.94 22.65 5.77
N HIS A 412 -2.02 22.02 6.52
CA HIS A 412 -1.38 22.67 7.66
C HIS A 412 -0.61 23.92 7.23
N GLN A 413 0.28 23.82 6.25
CA GLN A 413 1.05 24.96 5.71
C GLN A 413 0.13 26.08 5.21
N TYR A 414 -0.90 25.74 4.43
CA TYR A 414 -1.88 26.71 3.94
C TYR A 414 -2.57 27.47 5.09
N CYS A 415 -3.02 26.75 6.11
CA CYS A 415 -3.71 27.32 7.26
C CYS A 415 -2.79 28.16 8.18
N GLN A 416 -1.47 27.96 8.11
CA GLN A 416 -0.45 28.75 8.81
C GLN A 416 0.10 29.91 7.96
N ASP A 417 -0.48 30.18 6.78
CA ASP A 417 0.00 31.16 5.81
C ASP A 417 1.44 30.89 5.33
N GLU A 418 1.83 29.61 5.28
CA GLU A 418 3.12 29.12 4.77
C GLU A 418 2.99 28.67 3.32
N SER A 419 4.14 28.56 2.63
CA SER A 419 4.16 28.04 1.26
C SER A 419 3.92 26.53 1.24
N VAL A 420 2.87 26.06 0.59
CA VAL A 420 2.54 24.64 0.44
C VAL A 420 3.55 23.86 -0.40
N THR A 421 4.48 24.55 -1.08
CA THR A 421 5.57 23.95 -1.86
C THR A 421 6.83 23.71 -1.05
N ASP A 422 6.93 24.29 0.16
CA ASP A 422 8.09 24.18 1.02
C ASP A 422 8.02 22.86 1.83
N ARG A 423 8.35 21.75 1.14
CA ARG A 423 8.36 20.43 1.75
C ARG A 423 9.66 20.17 2.51
N LEU A 424 9.53 19.70 3.75
CA LEU A 424 10.69 19.18 4.46
C LEU A 424 11.21 17.93 3.74
N PRO A 425 12.53 17.83 3.51
CA PRO A 425 13.11 16.60 2.99
C PRO A 425 13.01 15.48 4.03
N TYR A 426 13.11 14.24 3.58
CA TYR A 426 13.33 13.13 4.51
C TYR A 426 14.59 13.37 5.33
N GLY A 427 14.51 13.03 6.60
CA GLY A 427 15.66 12.95 7.48
C GLY A 427 16.11 11.51 7.68
N MET A 428 17.20 11.32 8.41
CA MET A 428 17.64 9.98 8.80
C MET A 428 18.41 10.02 10.12
N ASN A 429 18.35 8.87 10.83
CA ASN A 429 19.28 8.56 11.90
C ASN A 429 20.12 7.35 11.51
N LEU A 430 21.42 7.39 11.80
CA LEU A 430 22.30 6.25 11.70
C LEU A 430 22.88 5.99 13.09
N VAL A 431 22.60 4.82 13.65
CA VAL A 431 23.04 4.45 14.99
C VAL A 431 23.83 3.14 14.92
N SER A 432 25.08 3.16 15.39
CA SER A 432 25.87 1.93 15.49
C SER A 432 25.17 0.93 16.40
N THR A 433 25.03 -0.31 15.93
CA THR A 433 24.49 -1.42 16.73
C THR A 433 25.58 -2.14 17.53
N LYS A 434 26.81 -1.65 17.49
CA LYS A 434 28.00 -2.27 18.07
C LYS A 434 27.98 -2.29 19.59
N MET A 435 28.21 -3.44 20.18
CA MET A 435 28.40 -3.63 21.62
C MET A 435 29.85 -3.96 21.96
N GLY A 436 30.59 -4.51 21.03
CA GLY A 436 32.01 -4.87 21.15
C GLY A 436 32.70 -4.88 19.81
N LEU A 437 33.90 -5.41 19.71
CA LEU A 437 34.65 -5.40 18.45
C LEU A 437 33.95 -6.18 17.33
N HIS A 438 33.34 -7.31 17.67
CA HIS A 438 32.61 -8.19 16.77
C HIS A 438 31.29 -8.64 17.40
N GLU A 439 30.62 -7.74 18.12
CA GLU A 439 29.34 -7.95 18.79
C GLU A 439 28.37 -6.83 18.45
N TRP A 440 27.15 -7.17 18.07
CA TRP A 440 26.08 -6.23 17.69
C TRP A 440 24.78 -6.56 18.42
N ARG A 441 23.90 -5.57 18.57
CA ARG A 441 22.61 -5.70 19.30
C ARG A 441 21.53 -6.47 18.57
N TYR A 442 21.78 -6.93 17.36
CA TYR A 442 20.81 -7.68 16.57
C TYR A 442 21.39 -9.06 16.19
N SER A 443 20.52 -9.99 15.87
CA SER A 443 20.90 -11.27 15.28
C SER A 443 20.79 -11.16 13.75
N ASN A 444 21.80 -11.69 13.05
CA ASN A 444 21.82 -11.85 11.61
C ASN A 444 21.93 -13.34 11.22
N ASP A 445 21.55 -14.22 12.12
CA ASP A 445 21.52 -15.66 11.87
C ASP A 445 20.59 -15.94 10.69
N TYR A 446 21.09 -16.71 9.75
CA TYR A 446 20.29 -17.14 8.61
C TYR A 446 19.39 -18.29 9.00
N ASP A 447 18.07 -18.11 8.80
CA ASP A 447 17.09 -19.17 8.95
C ASP A 447 16.58 -19.62 7.57
N PRO A 448 16.77 -20.88 7.16
CA PRO A 448 16.35 -21.41 5.87
C PRO A 448 14.85 -21.78 5.84
N ASN A 449 14.05 -21.34 6.80
CA ASN A 449 12.61 -21.64 6.81
C ASN A 449 11.93 -21.13 5.53
N LEU A 450 11.08 -21.97 4.97
CA LEU A 450 10.19 -21.59 3.88
C LEU A 450 9.16 -20.58 4.37
N ARG A 451 8.61 -19.79 3.46
CA ARG A 451 7.52 -18.86 3.75
C ARG A 451 6.37 -19.57 4.45
N THR A 452 5.86 -18.95 5.49
CA THR A 452 4.70 -19.49 6.22
C THR A 452 3.44 -19.27 5.39
N GLU A 453 2.74 -20.37 5.11
CA GLU A 453 1.47 -20.33 4.36
C GLU A 453 0.35 -19.77 5.24
N MET A 454 -0.59 -19.03 4.60
CA MET A 454 -1.79 -18.56 5.27
C MET A 454 -2.70 -19.72 5.62
N ARG A 455 -3.23 -19.70 6.85
CA ARG A 455 -4.28 -20.63 7.26
C ARG A 455 -5.64 -20.08 6.86
N TYR A 456 -6.48 -20.96 6.39
CA TYR A 456 -7.86 -20.66 6.04
C TYR A 456 -8.83 -21.39 6.94
N GLU A 457 -10.01 -20.81 7.13
CA GLU A 457 -11.14 -21.51 7.72
C GLU A 457 -11.58 -22.67 6.79
N ASP A 458 -12.20 -23.69 7.36
CA ASP A 458 -12.74 -24.81 6.58
C ASP A 458 -13.63 -24.31 5.44
N LEU A 459 -13.50 -24.93 4.26
CA LEU A 459 -14.19 -24.46 3.04
C LEU A 459 -15.71 -24.40 3.21
N GLU A 460 -16.32 -25.42 3.84
CA GLU A 460 -17.76 -25.46 4.08
C GLU A 460 -18.17 -24.33 5.05
N ALA A 461 -17.41 -24.12 6.13
CA ALA A 461 -17.68 -23.06 7.10
C ALA A 461 -17.55 -21.67 6.51
N ARG A 462 -16.48 -21.38 5.73
CA ARG A 462 -16.26 -20.06 5.12
C ARG A 462 -17.21 -19.72 3.99
N LEU A 463 -17.84 -20.73 3.36
CA LEU A 463 -18.87 -20.53 2.33
C LEU A 463 -20.28 -20.44 2.89
N ALA A 464 -20.52 -20.90 4.11
CA ALA A 464 -21.84 -20.93 4.73
C ALA A 464 -22.34 -19.54 5.16
N ASP A 465 -21.43 -18.60 5.45
CA ASP A 465 -21.80 -17.27 5.96
C ASP A 465 -20.81 -16.21 5.47
N ILE A 466 -21.32 -15.11 4.95
CA ILE A 466 -20.54 -13.97 4.45
C ILE A 466 -19.73 -13.24 5.56
N PHE A 467 -20.07 -13.46 6.83
CA PHE A 467 -19.38 -12.85 7.97
C PHE A 467 -18.25 -13.71 8.55
N VAL A 468 -18.09 -14.94 8.08
CA VAL A 468 -16.99 -15.81 8.51
C VAL A 468 -15.69 -15.39 7.83
N GLU A 469 -14.71 -14.93 8.62
CA GLU A 469 -13.40 -14.52 8.10
C GLU A 469 -12.70 -15.71 7.44
N ALA A 470 -12.37 -15.60 6.16
CA ALA A 470 -11.80 -16.70 5.37
C ALA A 470 -10.34 -17.01 5.75
N GLU A 471 -9.52 -15.97 5.94
CA GLU A 471 -8.13 -16.09 6.38
C GLU A 471 -8.02 -16.01 7.91
N LEU A 472 -7.36 -16.96 8.53
CA LEU A 472 -7.22 -17.03 10.00
C LEU A 472 -6.03 -16.24 10.56
N GLY A 473 -5.11 -15.78 9.69
CA GLY A 473 -3.85 -15.16 10.11
C GLY A 473 -2.85 -16.18 10.65
N PHE A 474 -1.71 -15.70 11.13
CA PHE A 474 -0.68 -16.55 11.75
C PHE A 474 -0.92 -16.69 13.26
N ASP A 475 -0.68 -17.88 13.77
CA ASP A 475 -0.55 -18.08 15.21
C ASP A 475 0.84 -17.64 15.72
N LEU A 476 1.06 -17.69 17.04
CA LEU A 476 2.33 -17.28 17.65
C LEU A 476 3.54 -18.06 17.11
N LYS A 477 3.38 -19.37 16.85
CA LYS A 477 4.47 -20.21 16.37
C LYS A 477 4.79 -19.90 14.91
N GLU A 478 3.77 -19.69 14.10
CA GLU A 478 3.89 -19.30 12.69
C GLU A 478 4.50 -17.91 12.57
N SER A 479 4.08 -16.96 13.42
CA SER A 479 4.64 -15.61 13.42
C SER A 479 6.12 -15.59 13.79
N VAL A 480 6.54 -16.32 14.85
CA VAL A 480 7.95 -16.44 15.22
C VAL A 480 8.78 -17.02 14.08
N ARG A 481 8.29 -18.07 13.42
CA ARG A 481 8.96 -18.67 12.27
C ARG A 481 9.10 -17.70 11.10
N GLU A 482 8.08 -16.87 10.85
CA GLU A 482 8.09 -15.93 9.72
C GLU A 482 8.94 -14.69 9.99
N VAL A 483 8.99 -14.18 11.24
CA VAL A 483 9.86 -13.03 11.58
C VAL A 483 11.34 -13.34 11.42
N GLU A 484 11.76 -14.60 11.67
CA GLU A 484 13.14 -15.09 11.49
C GLU A 484 13.60 -15.07 10.02
N ARG A 485 12.67 -14.95 9.07
CA ARG A 485 12.99 -14.80 7.65
C ARG A 485 13.40 -13.37 7.27
N CYS A 486 13.16 -12.38 8.13
CA CYS A 486 13.54 -11.00 7.85
C CYS A 486 15.05 -10.83 7.90
N LEU A 487 15.64 -10.25 6.84
CA LEU A 487 17.08 -9.99 6.75
C LEU A 487 17.53 -8.71 7.47
N ASN A 488 16.63 -8.03 8.20
CA ASN A 488 16.92 -6.77 8.89
C ASN A 488 17.66 -5.76 7.99
N CYS A 489 17.12 -5.48 6.80
CA CYS A 489 17.77 -4.65 5.78
C CYS A 489 18.01 -3.20 6.19
N ASP A 490 17.41 -2.72 7.27
CA ASP A 490 17.70 -1.43 7.90
C ASP A 490 19.02 -1.43 8.68
N ILE A 491 19.59 -2.62 8.98
CA ILE A 491 20.94 -2.73 9.54
C ILE A 491 21.94 -2.75 8.39
N GLN A 492 22.60 -1.61 8.19
CA GLN A 492 23.47 -1.35 7.06
C GLN A 492 24.94 -1.58 7.42
N THR A 493 25.72 -2.09 6.47
CA THR A 493 27.18 -2.11 6.61
C THR A 493 27.75 -0.76 6.22
N ASP A 494 28.35 -0.06 7.17
CA ASP A 494 29.04 1.22 6.95
C ASP A 494 30.56 1.05 6.94
N PHE A 495 31.25 1.76 6.03
CA PHE A 495 32.68 1.61 5.80
C PHE A 495 33.46 2.85 6.19
N THR A 496 34.35 2.71 7.17
CA THR A 496 35.25 3.76 7.63
C THR A 496 36.64 3.63 6.97
N THR A 497 36.90 4.45 5.97
CA THR A 497 38.12 4.41 5.13
C THR A 497 39.40 4.41 5.94
N ASN A 498 39.53 5.28 6.95
CA ASN A 498 40.75 5.46 7.74
C ASN A 498 41.12 4.27 8.64
N LEU A 499 40.18 3.37 8.90
CA LEU A 499 40.39 2.15 9.68
C LEU A 499 40.84 0.97 8.81
N CYS A 500 40.69 1.08 7.50
CA CYS A 500 41.00 -0.01 6.58
C CYS A 500 42.53 -0.22 6.44
N ILE A 501 42.97 -1.45 6.65
CA ILE A 501 44.36 -1.89 6.43
C ILE A 501 44.56 -2.57 5.08
N GLU A 502 43.57 -2.53 4.22
CA GLU A 502 43.64 -3.03 2.83
C GLU A 502 44.01 -4.52 2.69
N CYS A 503 43.49 -5.36 3.60
CA CYS A 503 43.80 -6.79 3.68
C CYS A 503 42.91 -7.68 2.80
N ASP A 504 41.93 -7.12 2.10
CA ASP A 504 40.94 -7.75 1.19
C ASP A 504 40.06 -8.84 1.85
N ALA A 505 40.20 -9.10 3.15
CA ALA A 505 39.50 -10.18 3.86
C ALA A 505 37.97 -10.07 3.84
N CYS A 506 37.43 -8.87 3.74
CA CYS A 506 35.98 -8.64 3.59
C CYS A 506 35.46 -9.06 2.20
N ILE A 507 36.31 -8.95 1.18
CA ILE A 507 35.98 -9.36 -0.19
C ILE A 507 35.94 -10.89 -0.27
N ASP A 508 36.94 -11.56 0.32
CA ASP A 508 37.06 -13.02 0.31
C ASP A 508 35.90 -13.73 1.01
N VAL A 509 35.29 -13.10 2.03
CA VAL A 509 34.24 -13.70 2.84
C VAL A 509 32.83 -13.35 2.33
N CYS A 510 32.70 -12.40 1.40
CA CYS A 510 31.40 -11.93 0.93
C CYS A 510 30.65 -13.02 0.12
N PRO A 511 29.50 -13.53 0.60
CA PRO A 511 28.81 -14.65 -0.05
C PRO A 511 28.17 -14.25 -1.39
N THR A 512 27.83 -12.97 -1.55
CA THR A 512 27.22 -12.45 -2.78
C THR A 512 28.23 -11.80 -3.72
N HIS A 513 29.54 -11.78 -3.33
CA HIS A 513 30.61 -11.16 -4.12
C HIS A 513 30.34 -9.70 -4.54
N CYS A 514 29.61 -8.96 -3.69
CA CYS A 514 29.23 -7.57 -3.95
C CYS A 514 30.32 -6.54 -3.65
N LEU A 515 31.50 -6.97 -3.18
CA LEU A 515 32.62 -6.10 -2.78
C LEU A 515 33.80 -6.22 -3.72
N THR A 516 34.47 -5.11 -4.03
CA THR A 516 35.77 -5.08 -4.67
C THR A 516 36.58 -3.88 -4.19
N MET A 517 37.93 -4.00 -4.22
CA MET A 517 38.85 -2.93 -3.84
C MET A 517 39.84 -2.69 -4.97
N THR A 518 39.70 -1.58 -5.66
CA THR A 518 40.46 -1.31 -6.88
C THR A 518 40.74 0.18 -7.06
N HIS A 519 41.56 0.55 -8.06
CA HIS A 519 41.72 1.96 -8.44
C HIS A 519 40.44 2.51 -9.01
N ASN A 520 40.23 3.82 -8.82
CA ASN A 520 39.06 4.52 -9.35
C ASN A 520 38.97 4.38 -10.87
N GLY A 521 37.78 4.35 -11.39
CA GLY A 521 37.45 4.25 -12.81
C GLY A 521 36.01 4.64 -13.09
N GLU A 522 35.57 4.47 -14.33
CA GLU A 522 34.17 4.57 -14.68
C GLU A 522 33.40 3.39 -14.08
N GLU A 523 32.14 3.58 -13.72
CA GLU A 523 31.37 2.57 -13.00
C GLU A 523 31.29 1.24 -13.76
N GLU A 524 31.10 1.30 -15.08
CA GLU A 524 31.03 0.11 -15.93
C GLU A 524 32.33 -0.74 -15.86
N GLU A 525 33.51 -0.08 -15.82
CA GLU A 525 34.79 -0.75 -15.67
C GLU A 525 34.96 -1.36 -14.27
N VAL A 526 34.46 -0.67 -13.25
CA VAL A 526 34.51 -1.15 -11.85
C VAL A 526 33.59 -2.35 -11.67
N ARG A 527 32.39 -2.31 -12.24
CA ARG A 527 31.44 -3.44 -12.21
C ARG A 527 32.00 -4.72 -12.85
N GLN A 528 32.81 -4.62 -13.90
CA GLN A 528 33.50 -5.77 -14.50
C GLN A 528 34.52 -6.45 -13.56
N ARG A 529 34.89 -5.80 -12.47
CA ARG A 529 35.79 -6.36 -11.44
C ARG A 529 35.05 -7.01 -10.28
N LEU A 530 33.75 -6.80 -10.16
CA LEU A 530 32.88 -7.59 -9.31
C LEU A 530 32.71 -8.96 -9.96
N THR A 531 32.74 -10.03 -9.17
CA THR A 531 32.57 -11.39 -9.70
C THR A 531 31.11 -11.79 -9.86
N ALA A 532 30.20 -11.05 -9.24
CA ALA A 532 28.76 -11.22 -9.40
C ALA A 532 28.23 -10.35 -10.54
N VAL A 533 27.18 -10.83 -11.19
CA VAL A 533 26.45 -10.06 -12.21
C VAL A 533 25.53 -9.07 -11.50
N ALA A 534 25.56 -7.80 -11.91
CA ALA A 534 24.65 -6.80 -11.38
C ALA A 534 23.19 -7.13 -11.69
N GLU A 535 22.31 -7.07 -10.71
CA GLU A 535 20.87 -7.23 -10.88
C GLU A 535 20.21 -5.91 -11.34
N ASN A 536 20.72 -4.79 -10.85
CA ASN A 536 20.23 -3.46 -11.17
C ASN A 536 21.39 -2.48 -11.39
N THR A 537 21.53 -1.98 -12.60
CA THR A 537 22.58 -1.01 -12.97
C THR A 537 22.12 0.45 -12.84
N GLU A 538 20.87 0.70 -12.48
CA GLU A 538 20.36 2.06 -12.26
C GLU A 538 20.77 2.61 -10.88
N GLN A 539 21.07 1.72 -9.92
CA GLN A 539 21.67 2.11 -8.65
C GLN A 539 23.19 2.15 -8.80
N ALA A 540 23.79 3.31 -8.55
CA ALA A 540 25.25 3.47 -8.57
C ALA A 540 25.91 2.61 -7.49
N LEU A 541 27.12 2.12 -7.77
CA LEU A 541 27.94 1.45 -6.76
C LEU A 541 28.27 2.42 -5.61
N PHE A 542 28.24 1.92 -4.38
CA PHE A 542 28.92 2.60 -3.28
C PHE A 542 30.42 2.71 -3.59
N ALA A 543 30.98 3.88 -3.38
CA ALA A 543 32.42 4.14 -3.48
C ALA A 543 32.92 4.85 -2.21
N SER A 544 33.95 4.31 -1.57
CA SER A 544 34.58 4.99 -0.45
C SER A 544 35.48 6.15 -0.91
N GLU A 545 36.01 6.93 0.03
CA GLU A 545 37.16 7.75 -0.24
C GLU A 545 38.41 6.88 -0.56
N ALA A 546 39.45 7.51 -1.09
CA ALA A 546 40.70 6.82 -1.40
C ALA A 546 41.37 6.28 -0.11
N LEU A 547 41.75 5.00 -0.14
CA LEU A 547 42.37 4.31 0.98
C LEU A 547 43.79 4.84 1.24
N PRO A 548 44.22 4.95 2.50
CA PRO A 548 45.45 5.66 2.86
C PRO A 548 46.75 5.07 2.32
N GLN A 549 46.79 3.74 2.11
CA GLN A 549 48.07 3.06 1.74
C GLN A 549 48.27 2.97 0.23
N THR A 550 47.24 2.61 -0.53
CA THR A 550 47.35 2.32 -1.95
C THR A 550 46.56 3.26 -2.85
N ALA A 551 45.78 4.18 -2.30
CA ALA A 551 44.81 5.01 -3.03
C ALA A 551 43.76 4.17 -3.81
N ARG A 552 43.59 2.88 -3.48
CA ARG A 552 42.44 2.09 -3.96
C ARG A 552 41.16 2.62 -3.32
N ILE A 553 40.04 2.23 -3.85
CA ILE A 553 38.71 2.58 -3.38
C ILE A 553 37.94 1.27 -3.10
N MET A 554 37.24 1.22 -1.98
CA MET A 554 36.29 0.15 -1.68
C MET A 554 34.99 0.44 -2.45
N PHE A 555 34.60 -0.48 -3.29
CA PHE A 555 33.33 -0.45 -4.00
C PHE A 555 32.41 -1.55 -3.47
N LYS A 556 31.10 -1.26 -3.40
CA LYS A 556 30.08 -2.22 -3.00
C LYS A 556 28.86 -2.07 -3.91
N ASP A 557 28.36 -3.18 -4.41
CA ASP A 557 27.04 -3.24 -5.03
C ASP A 557 26.00 -3.47 -3.94
N GLU A 558 25.26 -2.40 -3.60
CA GLU A 558 24.25 -2.46 -2.56
C GLU A 558 23.06 -3.36 -2.94
N ASP A 559 22.82 -3.50 -4.23
CA ASP A 559 21.71 -4.30 -4.72
C ASP A 559 21.97 -5.80 -4.55
N LEU A 560 23.24 -6.22 -4.63
CA LEU A 560 23.67 -7.60 -4.37
C LEU A 560 23.89 -7.88 -2.88
N CYS A 561 24.07 -6.87 -2.03
CA CYS A 561 24.33 -7.05 -0.61
C CYS A 561 23.08 -7.55 0.12
N VAL A 562 23.21 -8.64 0.89
CA VAL A 562 22.15 -9.21 1.74
C VAL A 562 22.30 -8.85 3.22
N HIS A 563 23.15 -7.88 3.54
CA HIS A 563 23.37 -7.34 4.89
C HIS A 563 23.76 -8.39 5.95
N CYS A 564 24.42 -9.48 5.54
CA CYS A 564 24.77 -10.59 6.43
C CYS A 564 25.83 -10.25 7.51
N GLY A 565 26.49 -9.08 7.41
CA GLY A 565 27.49 -8.64 8.40
C GLY A 565 28.84 -9.34 8.38
N LEU A 566 29.06 -10.38 7.54
CA LEU A 566 30.32 -11.14 7.52
C LEU A 566 31.56 -10.28 7.22
N CYS A 567 31.40 -9.21 6.41
CA CYS A 567 32.49 -8.25 6.16
C CYS A 567 32.88 -7.50 7.45
N ALA A 568 31.91 -7.16 8.30
CA ALA A 568 32.16 -6.51 9.58
C ALA A 568 32.79 -7.48 10.59
N GLU A 569 32.28 -8.69 10.70
CA GLU A 569 32.86 -9.73 11.57
C GLU A 569 34.28 -10.11 11.19
N ARG A 570 34.57 -10.16 9.90
CA ARG A 570 35.90 -10.53 9.40
C ARG A 570 36.91 -9.40 9.50
N CYS A 571 36.48 -8.14 9.61
CA CYS A 571 37.35 -6.98 9.59
C CYS A 571 38.17 -6.86 10.89
N PRO A 572 39.51 -7.00 10.85
CA PRO A 572 40.32 -6.99 12.08
C PRO A 572 40.45 -5.61 12.71
N THR A 573 40.15 -4.55 11.99
CA THR A 573 40.24 -3.15 12.45
C THR A 573 38.93 -2.46 12.62
N ALA A 574 37.79 -3.21 12.44
CA ALA A 574 36.47 -2.66 12.46
C ALA A 574 36.23 -1.49 11.49
N ALA A 575 36.87 -1.54 10.31
CA ALA A 575 36.60 -0.60 9.22
C ALA A 575 35.18 -0.74 8.67
N TRP A 576 34.56 -1.92 8.79
CA TRP A 576 33.14 -2.14 8.60
C TRP A 576 32.42 -2.12 9.95
N ASP A 577 31.33 -1.37 10.02
CA ASP A 577 30.39 -1.37 11.14
C ASP A 577 28.98 -1.75 10.65
N MET A 578 28.10 -2.09 11.60
CA MET A 578 26.68 -2.37 11.33
C MET A 578 25.85 -1.23 11.94
N MET A 579 25.31 -0.38 11.09
CA MET A 579 24.57 0.80 11.46
C MET A 579 23.08 0.57 11.25
N GLN A 580 22.26 0.85 12.24
CA GLN A 580 20.82 0.88 12.07
C GLN A 580 20.43 2.20 11.40
N PHE A 581 19.75 2.09 10.28
CA PHE A 581 19.15 3.20 9.54
C PHE A 581 17.69 3.37 9.96
N ASP A 582 17.33 4.59 10.30
CA ASP A 582 15.97 4.98 10.60
C ASP A 582 15.59 6.18 9.72
N LEU A 583 14.56 6.00 8.89
CA LEU A 583 14.05 7.03 7.98
C LEU A 583 13.09 7.94 8.74
N LEU A 584 13.37 9.22 8.76
CA LEU A 584 12.52 10.24 9.35
C LEU A 584 11.62 10.84 8.26
N ILE A 585 10.34 10.54 8.35
CA ILE A 585 9.31 10.99 7.42
C ILE A 585 8.69 12.28 7.96
N PRO A 586 8.60 13.37 7.16
CA PRO A 586 7.92 14.58 7.60
C PRO A 586 6.41 14.39 7.63
N TYR A 587 5.76 14.88 8.69
CA TYR A 587 4.32 14.95 8.86
C TYR A 587 3.84 16.39 9.01
N ALA A 588 2.54 16.59 9.01
CA ALA A 588 1.93 17.90 9.28
C ALA A 588 2.41 18.45 10.64
N GLY A 589 2.86 19.71 10.67
CA GLY A 589 3.39 20.35 11.88
C GLY A 589 4.78 19.92 12.31
N GLN A 590 5.49 19.14 11.48
CA GLN A 590 6.86 18.71 11.77
C GLN A 590 7.82 19.90 11.72
N GLU A 591 8.57 20.10 12.79
CA GLU A 591 9.69 21.03 12.80
C GLU A 591 10.87 20.51 11.97
N PRO A 592 11.67 21.39 11.35
CA PRO A 592 12.86 20.98 10.62
C PRO A 592 13.79 20.09 11.45
N TRP A 593 14.35 19.07 10.81
CA TRP A 593 15.28 18.19 11.51
C TRP A 593 16.48 18.97 12.06
N PRO A 594 16.96 18.65 13.28
CA PRO A 594 18.16 19.29 13.84
C PRO A 594 19.35 19.08 12.91
N THR A 595 20.06 20.15 12.59
CA THR A 595 21.24 20.14 11.70
C THR A 595 22.49 19.45 12.29
N THR A 596 22.42 19.01 13.54
CA THR A 596 23.50 18.28 14.22
C THR A 596 23.09 16.83 14.41
N ALA A 597 23.91 15.90 13.86
CA ALA A 597 23.77 14.49 14.21
C ALA A 597 23.69 14.35 15.74
N PRO A 598 22.74 13.57 16.29
CA PRO A 598 22.70 13.31 17.71
C PRO A 598 24.02 12.66 18.11
N THR A 599 24.79 13.33 18.96
CA THR A 599 25.89 12.70 19.65
C THR A 599 25.35 11.51 20.40
N ALA A 600 25.91 10.32 20.14
CA ALA A 600 25.51 9.07 20.77
C ALA A 600 25.20 9.30 22.27
N SER A 601 23.93 9.29 22.64
CA SER A 601 23.55 9.26 24.03
C SER A 601 23.89 7.88 24.55
N THR A 602 24.95 7.78 25.30
CA THR A 602 25.22 6.65 26.17
C THR A 602 24.12 6.59 27.22
N THR A 603 23.00 5.98 26.91
CA THR A 603 22.07 5.51 27.94
C THR A 603 22.65 4.24 28.52
N SER A 604 23.36 4.41 29.64
CA SER A 604 23.78 3.35 30.53
C SER A 604 22.56 2.71 31.20
N ALA A 605 22.55 1.38 31.18
CA ALA A 605 21.83 0.36 31.93
C ALA A 605 20.38 0.08 31.56
#